data_15f031ca4f54bd8b6d07123d837a7eb2
#
_entry.id   15f031ca4f54bd8b6d07123d837a7eb2
#
_cell.length_a   1.000
_cell.length_b   1.000
_cell.length_c   1.000
_cell.angle_alpha   90.00
_cell.angle_beta   90.00
_cell.angle_gamma   90.00
#
_symmetry.space_group_name_H-M   'P 1'
#
loop_
_entity.id
_entity.type
_entity.pdbx_description
1 polymer ?
#
loop_
_entity_poly.entity_id
_entity_poly.type
_entity_poly.pdbx_seq_one_letter_code
_entity_poly.pdbx_strand_id
1 'polypeptide(L)'
;SWSSFFFLVLLLITYFSPLARVKIGGKNAKPLLSKSRWFAISTCTTIATGILFWGCAEPLYHYANPPISTILPTSNASMGFSISTMFMHWSFTPYAIYCVAGLVFALSFYNLKRKFSVASLIPFQQGRINKTVESTIDVICLYSLILGMSASLGAGIYSIIGGLNEVYNIPKSNFLIGCVGAFIIFSFIFF
;
A
#
# COMPACT_ATOMS: atom_id res chain seq x y z
N SER A 1 -14.89 6.61 -4.32
CA SER A 1 -15.56 7.42 -3.28
C SER A 1 -15.16 8.89 -3.41
N TRP A 2 -16.00 9.82 -3.00
CA TRP A 2 -15.73 11.27 -3.08
C TRP A 2 -14.48 11.67 -2.29
N SER A 3 -14.18 10.97 -1.19
CA SER A 3 -12.97 11.19 -0.39
C SER A 3 -11.68 10.92 -1.18
N SER A 4 -11.61 9.84 -1.94
CA SER A 4 -10.43 9.52 -2.75
C SER A 4 -10.19 10.57 -3.83
N PHE A 5 -11.26 11.05 -4.45
CA PHE A 5 -11.19 12.13 -5.43
C PHE A 5 -10.72 13.44 -4.78
N PHE A 6 -11.21 13.75 -3.58
CA PHE A 6 -10.75 14.90 -2.80
C PHE A 6 -9.24 14.84 -2.54
N PHE A 7 -8.70 13.70 -2.13
CA PHE A 7 -7.26 13.54 -1.93
C PHE A 7 -6.45 13.71 -3.22
N LEU A 8 -6.99 13.23 -4.34
CA LEU A 8 -6.35 13.44 -5.64
C LEU A 8 -6.27 14.93 -6.01
N VAL A 9 -7.38 15.67 -5.86
CA VAL A 9 -7.42 17.11 -6.08
C VAL A 9 -6.44 17.85 -5.15
N LEU A 10 -6.39 17.46 -3.87
CA LEU A 10 -5.46 18.01 -2.89
C LEU A 10 -4.00 17.80 -3.31
N LEU A 11 -3.64 16.64 -3.85
CA LEU A 11 -2.29 16.37 -4.36
C LEU A 11 -1.97 17.23 -5.58
N LEU A 12 -2.91 17.39 -6.51
CA LEU A 12 -2.72 18.23 -7.68
C LEU A 12 -2.51 19.70 -7.26
N ILE A 13 -3.32 20.20 -6.32
CA ILE A 13 -3.13 21.55 -5.75
C ILE A 13 -1.74 21.66 -5.10
N THR A 14 -1.35 20.65 -4.32
CA THR A 14 -0.03 20.63 -3.66
C THR A 14 1.11 20.65 -4.69
N TYR A 15 0.99 19.86 -5.75
CA TYR A 15 1.97 19.77 -6.83
C TYR A 15 2.17 21.10 -7.57
N PHE A 16 1.10 21.85 -7.85
CA PHE A 16 1.17 23.16 -8.51
C PHE A 16 1.41 24.33 -7.55
N SER A 17 1.46 24.07 -6.25
CA SER A 17 1.72 25.10 -5.22
C SER A 17 3.21 25.25 -4.90
N PRO A 18 3.60 26.29 -4.16
CA PRO A 18 4.96 26.43 -3.63
C PRO A 18 5.41 25.25 -2.74
N LEU A 19 4.48 24.47 -2.19
CA LEU A 19 4.77 23.27 -1.40
C LEU A 19 5.53 22.20 -2.19
N ALA A 20 5.34 22.11 -3.51
CA ALA A 20 6.08 21.20 -4.36
C ALA A 20 7.62 21.45 -4.35
N ARG A 21 8.04 22.65 -3.97
CA ARG A 21 9.46 23.03 -3.88
C ARG A 21 10.07 22.77 -2.50
N VAL A 22 9.27 22.36 -1.53
CA VAL A 22 9.73 22.05 -0.17
C VAL A 22 10.55 20.78 -0.20
N LYS A 23 11.82 20.88 0.19
CA LYS A 23 12.70 19.72 0.27
C LYS A 23 12.46 18.97 1.59
N ILE A 24 12.12 17.69 1.49
CA ILE A 24 11.94 16.84 2.67
C ILE A 24 13.28 16.73 3.41
N GLY A 25 13.29 17.00 4.71
CA GLY A 25 14.48 17.04 5.55
C GLY A 25 15.18 18.42 5.58
N GLY A 26 14.65 19.43 4.86
CA GLY A 26 15.17 20.80 4.83
C GLY A 26 16.17 21.05 3.72
N LYS A 27 16.63 22.31 3.61
CA LYS A 27 17.46 22.79 2.48
C LYS A 27 18.74 21.98 2.27
N ASN A 28 19.38 21.53 3.35
CA ASN A 28 20.67 20.82 3.35
C ASN A 28 20.52 19.30 3.41
N ALA A 29 19.31 18.75 3.27
CA ALA A 29 19.09 17.33 3.32
C ALA A 29 19.82 16.62 2.17
N LYS A 30 20.52 15.52 2.51
CA LYS A 30 21.17 14.64 1.54
C LYS A 30 20.33 13.38 1.36
N PRO A 31 20.35 12.74 0.18
CA PRO A 31 19.69 11.46 -0.01
C PRO A 31 20.22 10.40 0.98
N LEU A 32 19.31 9.67 1.63
CA LEU A 32 19.67 8.61 2.56
C LEU A 32 20.14 7.33 1.85
N LEU A 33 19.66 7.12 0.61
CA LEU A 33 19.92 5.94 -0.17
C LEU A 33 20.66 6.30 -1.47
N SER A 34 21.48 5.37 -1.96
CA SER A 34 21.99 5.44 -3.33
C SER A 34 20.84 5.30 -4.34
N LYS A 35 21.02 5.81 -5.56
CA LYS A 35 19.96 5.75 -6.60
C LYS A 35 19.51 4.32 -6.88
N SER A 36 20.42 3.36 -6.91
CA SER A 36 20.10 1.95 -7.13
C SER A 36 19.30 1.33 -6.00
N ARG A 37 19.68 1.60 -4.75
CA ARG A 37 18.92 1.13 -3.56
C ARG A 37 17.53 1.76 -3.51
N TRP A 38 17.45 3.06 -3.77
CA TRP A 38 16.16 3.76 -3.85
C TRP A 38 15.26 3.15 -4.93
N PHE A 39 15.80 2.90 -6.12
CA PHE A 39 15.07 2.28 -7.22
C PHE A 39 14.57 0.88 -6.84
N ALA A 40 15.44 0.03 -6.28
CA ALA A 40 15.07 -1.32 -5.85
C ALA A 40 13.95 -1.30 -4.81
N ILE A 41 14.07 -0.49 -3.76
CA ILE A 41 13.03 -0.37 -2.70
C ILE A 41 11.73 0.18 -3.28
N SER A 42 11.80 1.23 -4.12
CA SER A 42 10.60 1.80 -4.74
C SER A 42 9.88 0.78 -5.63
N THR A 43 10.64 0.03 -6.44
CA THR A 43 10.07 -1.02 -7.29
C THR A 43 9.44 -2.14 -6.46
N CYS A 44 10.13 -2.63 -5.43
CA CYS A 44 9.59 -3.69 -4.55
C CYS A 44 8.36 -3.25 -3.77
N THR A 45 8.26 -1.99 -3.39
CA THR A 45 7.10 -1.45 -2.66
C THR A 45 5.90 -1.17 -3.56
N THR A 46 6.13 -0.74 -4.79
CA THR A 46 5.05 -0.41 -5.73
C THR A 46 4.52 -1.63 -6.47
N ILE A 47 5.40 -2.60 -6.82
CA ILE A 47 5.01 -3.87 -7.42
C ILE A 47 4.76 -4.88 -6.29
N ALA A 48 3.89 -4.52 -5.36
CA ALA A 48 3.49 -5.42 -4.29
C ALA A 48 2.69 -6.61 -4.84
N THR A 49 2.75 -7.74 -4.15
CA THR A 49 1.99 -8.96 -4.47
C THR A 49 0.51 -8.68 -4.73
N GLY A 50 -0.07 -7.69 -4.04
CA GLY A 50 -1.44 -7.24 -4.24
C GLY A 50 -1.71 -6.83 -5.68
N ILE A 51 -0.88 -5.99 -6.29
CA ILE A 51 -1.06 -5.56 -7.69
C ILE A 51 -0.88 -6.74 -8.66
N LEU A 52 0.15 -7.57 -8.47
CA LEU A 52 0.40 -8.70 -9.35
C LEU A 52 -0.76 -9.71 -9.34
N PHE A 53 -1.31 -9.99 -8.16
CA PHE A 53 -2.42 -10.91 -8.01
C PHE A 53 -3.75 -10.27 -8.42
N TRP A 54 -4.12 -9.14 -7.80
CA TRP A 54 -5.42 -8.51 -8.00
C TRP A 54 -5.56 -7.81 -9.35
N GLY A 55 -4.45 -7.34 -9.94
CA GLY A 55 -4.47 -6.78 -11.29
C GLY A 55 -4.97 -7.75 -12.35
N CYS A 56 -4.83 -9.06 -12.12
CA CYS A 56 -5.37 -10.11 -13.00
C CYS A 56 -6.64 -10.74 -12.42
N ALA A 57 -6.67 -11.06 -11.13
CA ALA A 57 -7.76 -11.79 -10.51
C ALA A 57 -9.04 -10.96 -10.39
N GLU A 58 -8.93 -9.69 -10.05
CA GLU A 58 -10.10 -8.82 -9.87
C GLU A 58 -10.92 -8.62 -11.15
N PRO A 59 -10.31 -8.25 -12.30
CA PRO A 59 -11.09 -8.13 -13.54
C PRO A 59 -11.72 -9.45 -13.97
N LEU A 60 -11.04 -10.59 -13.80
CA LEU A 60 -11.60 -11.90 -14.12
C LEU A 60 -12.78 -12.24 -13.20
N TYR A 61 -12.66 -11.95 -11.91
CA TYR A 61 -13.74 -12.17 -10.95
C TYR A 61 -14.97 -11.33 -11.27
N HIS A 62 -14.83 -10.04 -11.52
CA HIS A 62 -15.94 -9.15 -11.86
C HIS A 62 -16.51 -9.42 -13.24
N TYR A 63 -15.72 -9.94 -14.17
CA TYR A 63 -16.19 -10.38 -15.47
C TYR A 63 -17.13 -11.58 -15.35
N ALA A 64 -16.73 -12.57 -14.53
CA ALA A 64 -17.53 -13.77 -14.31
C ALA A 64 -18.70 -13.55 -13.34
N ASN A 65 -18.53 -12.65 -12.35
CA ASN A 65 -19.50 -12.41 -11.28
C ASN A 65 -19.70 -10.91 -11.04
N PRO A 66 -20.33 -10.18 -11.95
CA PRO A 66 -20.57 -8.76 -11.74
C PRO A 66 -21.51 -8.54 -10.54
N PRO A 67 -21.20 -7.60 -9.62
CA PRO A 67 -22.00 -7.37 -8.42
C PRO A 67 -23.31 -6.62 -8.71
N ILE A 68 -23.50 -6.16 -9.94
CA ILE A 68 -24.68 -5.40 -10.37
C ILE A 68 -25.60 -6.36 -11.12
N SER A 69 -26.79 -6.61 -10.60
CA SER A 69 -27.77 -7.58 -11.15
C SER A 69 -28.22 -7.30 -12.58
N THR A 70 -28.12 -6.06 -13.05
CA THR A 70 -28.46 -5.67 -14.41
C THR A 70 -27.36 -5.98 -15.44
N ILE A 71 -26.15 -6.34 -15.00
CA ILE A 71 -25.03 -6.70 -15.86
C ILE A 71 -24.95 -8.22 -15.94
N LEU A 72 -25.13 -8.75 -17.15
CA LEU A 72 -25.00 -10.19 -17.38
C LEU A 72 -23.53 -10.63 -17.27
N PRO A 73 -23.25 -11.75 -16.57
CA PRO A 73 -21.91 -12.34 -16.53
C PRO A 73 -21.35 -12.58 -17.95
N THR A 74 -20.05 -12.44 -18.10
CA THR A 74 -19.29 -12.69 -19.34
C THR A 74 -19.74 -11.87 -20.55
N SER A 75 -20.51 -10.81 -20.35
CA SER A 75 -20.95 -9.87 -21.40
C SER A 75 -19.93 -8.76 -21.64
N ASN A 76 -20.09 -8.02 -22.74
CA ASN A 76 -19.30 -6.81 -23.00
C ASN A 76 -19.49 -5.75 -21.90
N ALA A 77 -20.70 -5.64 -21.33
CA ALA A 77 -20.96 -4.76 -20.20
C ALA A 77 -20.19 -5.19 -18.94
N SER A 78 -20.15 -6.50 -18.65
CA SER A 78 -19.36 -7.08 -17.56
C SER A 78 -17.87 -6.86 -17.76
N MET A 79 -17.36 -6.96 -18.98
CA MET A 79 -15.96 -6.67 -19.31
C MET A 79 -15.62 -5.19 -19.07
N GLY A 80 -16.45 -4.27 -19.57
CA GLY A 80 -16.25 -2.84 -19.32
C GLY A 80 -16.30 -2.48 -17.83
N PHE A 81 -17.25 -3.05 -17.10
CA PHE A 81 -17.37 -2.87 -15.66
C PHE A 81 -16.12 -3.38 -14.92
N SER A 82 -15.64 -4.59 -15.23
CA SER A 82 -14.50 -5.22 -14.55
C SER A 82 -13.21 -4.44 -14.73
N ILE A 83 -12.92 -3.98 -15.95
CA ILE A 83 -11.74 -3.16 -16.25
C ILE A 83 -11.84 -1.80 -15.56
N SER A 84 -13.01 -1.14 -15.63
CA SER A 84 -13.22 0.16 -14.98
C SER A 84 -13.04 0.07 -13.46
N THR A 85 -13.54 -0.99 -12.85
CA THR A 85 -13.40 -1.24 -11.40
C THR A 85 -11.94 -1.47 -11.02
N MET A 86 -11.21 -2.27 -11.79
CA MET A 86 -9.78 -2.49 -11.57
C MET A 86 -9.00 -1.16 -11.64
N PHE A 87 -9.23 -0.33 -12.66
CA PHE A 87 -8.58 0.97 -12.75
C PHE A 87 -8.96 1.90 -11.60
N MET A 88 -10.21 1.87 -11.14
CA MET A 88 -10.65 2.67 -9.99
C MET A 88 -9.95 2.25 -8.69
N HIS A 89 -9.67 0.95 -8.52
CA HIS A 89 -9.03 0.42 -7.31
C HIS A 89 -7.50 0.52 -7.33
N TRP A 90 -6.86 0.52 -8.52
CA TRP A 90 -5.41 0.41 -8.66
C TRP A 90 -4.75 1.57 -9.42
N SER A 91 -5.43 2.71 -9.57
CA SER A 91 -4.87 3.88 -10.22
C SER A 91 -4.70 5.09 -9.27
N PHE A 92 -4.81 6.28 -9.78
CA PHE A 92 -4.49 7.52 -9.06
C PHE A 92 -5.29 7.74 -7.77
N THR A 93 -6.56 7.36 -7.75
CA THR A 93 -7.45 7.68 -6.62
C THR A 93 -7.06 6.99 -5.32
N PRO A 94 -6.84 5.67 -5.25
CA PRO A 94 -6.39 5.03 -4.01
C PRO A 94 -4.96 5.44 -3.63
N TYR A 95 -4.06 5.58 -4.62
CA TYR A 95 -2.69 6.00 -4.34
C TYR A 95 -2.60 7.44 -3.86
N ALA A 96 -3.56 8.30 -4.20
CA ALA A 96 -3.64 9.65 -3.66
C ALA A 96 -3.81 9.65 -2.13
N ILE A 97 -4.60 8.72 -1.58
CA ILE A 97 -4.79 8.58 -0.13
C ILE A 97 -3.45 8.26 0.55
N TYR A 98 -2.73 7.26 0.04
CA TYR A 98 -1.41 6.88 0.57
C TYR A 98 -0.38 8.00 0.43
N CYS A 99 -0.38 8.68 -0.71
CA CYS A 99 0.56 9.75 -1.00
C CYS A 99 0.37 10.95 -0.06
N VAL A 100 -0.88 11.36 0.19
CA VAL A 100 -1.16 12.45 1.14
C VAL A 100 -0.73 12.07 2.54
N ALA A 101 -1.11 10.87 3.01
CA ALA A 101 -0.72 10.39 4.34
C ALA A 101 0.81 10.31 4.49
N GLY A 102 1.49 9.73 3.50
CA GLY A 102 2.95 9.63 3.47
C GLY A 102 3.65 10.98 3.44
N LEU A 103 3.12 11.94 2.66
CA LEU A 103 3.68 13.29 2.58
C LEU A 103 3.54 14.04 3.91
N VAL A 104 2.37 13.99 4.53
CA VAL A 104 2.12 14.62 5.85
C VAL A 104 3.06 14.01 6.90
N PHE A 105 3.21 12.68 6.90
CA PHE A 105 4.12 11.99 7.81
C PHE A 105 5.58 12.39 7.56
N ALA A 106 6.03 12.37 6.33
CA ALA A 106 7.40 12.74 5.96
C ALA A 106 7.73 14.20 6.33
N LEU A 107 6.85 15.15 6.04
CA LEU A 107 7.03 16.54 6.42
C LEU A 107 7.02 16.72 7.95
N SER A 108 6.13 16.04 8.65
CA SER A 108 6.07 16.10 10.12
C SER A 108 7.35 15.56 10.77
N PHE A 109 7.82 14.42 10.32
CA PHE A 109 9.01 13.79 10.89
C PHE A 109 10.31 14.48 10.45
N TYR A 110 10.51 14.66 9.14
CA TYR A 110 11.80 15.15 8.63
C TYR A 110 11.95 16.67 8.72
N ASN A 111 10.88 17.45 8.49
CA ASN A 111 10.97 18.91 8.46
C ASN A 111 10.61 19.54 9.81
N LEU A 112 9.51 19.08 10.45
CA LEU A 112 9.05 19.61 11.73
C LEU A 112 9.70 18.92 12.93
N LYS A 113 10.53 17.88 12.70
CA LYS A 113 11.25 17.13 13.75
C LYS A 113 10.33 16.57 14.83
N ARG A 114 9.11 16.19 14.46
CA ARG A 114 8.16 15.53 15.37
C ARG A 114 8.59 14.08 15.62
N LYS A 115 8.03 13.47 16.66
CA LYS A 115 8.26 12.05 16.96
C LYS A 115 7.80 11.18 15.78
N PHE A 116 8.47 10.04 15.60
CA PHE A 116 8.04 9.01 14.66
C PHE A 116 6.82 8.28 15.24
N SER A 117 5.65 8.87 15.10
CA SER A 117 4.39 8.43 15.70
C SER A 117 3.24 8.98 14.87
N VAL A 118 2.22 8.16 14.65
CA VAL A 118 1.01 8.58 13.93
C VAL A 118 0.23 9.60 14.77
N ALA A 119 0.20 9.44 16.09
CA ALA A 119 -0.42 10.40 16.99
C ALA A 119 0.20 11.81 16.88
N SER A 120 1.48 11.90 16.52
CA SER A 120 2.17 13.18 16.33
C SER A 120 1.68 13.99 15.12
N LEU A 121 0.91 13.36 14.22
CA LEU A 121 0.33 14.02 13.04
C LEU A 121 -0.89 14.89 13.38
N ILE A 122 -1.47 14.75 14.57
CA ILE A 122 -2.65 15.51 14.99
C ILE A 122 -2.20 16.94 15.32
N PRO A 123 -2.51 17.95 14.46
CA PRO A 123 -1.87 19.26 14.53
C PRO A 123 -2.33 20.12 15.71
N PHE A 124 -3.55 19.89 16.20
CA PHE A 124 -4.20 20.78 17.17
C PHE A 124 -3.92 20.46 18.64
N GLN A 125 -3.07 19.47 18.93
CA GLN A 125 -2.99 18.92 20.27
C GLN A 125 -1.57 18.73 20.83
N GLN A 126 -0.58 19.47 20.33
CA GLN A 126 0.72 19.46 20.99
C GLN A 126 0.58 19.95 22.43
N GLY A 127 0.78 19.02 23.39
CA GLY A 127 0.66 19.27 24.82
C GLY A 127 -0.74 19.09 25.45
N ARG A 128 -1.77 18.75 24.67
CA ARG A 128 -3.14 18.51 25.16
C ARG A 128 -3.61 17.06 25.15
N ILE A 129 -2.94 16.18 24.40
CA ILE A 129 -3.30 14.75 24.43
C ILE A 129 -2.62 14.11 25.64
N ASN A 130 -3.42 13.39 26.43
CA ASN A 130 -2.89 12.52 27.47
C ASN A 130 -1.96 11.48 26.84
N LYS A 131 -0.79 11.22 27.46
CA LYS A 131 0.18 10.20 27.02
C LYS A 131 -0.47 8.83 26.75
N THR A 132 -1.48 8.48 27.53
CA THR A 132 -2.25 7.24 27.35
C THR A 132 -2.96 7.21 25.99
N VAL A 133 -3.60 8.31 25.58
CA VAL A 133 -4.30 8.41 24.30
C VAL A 133 -3.31 8.37 23.14
N GLU A 134 -2.17 9.08 23.24
CA GLU A 134 -1.07 9.02 22.27
C GLU A 134 -0.60 7.58 22.07
N SER A 135 -0.29 6.90 23.17
CA SER A 135 0.15 5.51 23.16
C SER A 135 -0.90 4.55 22.59
N THR A 136 -2.17 4.76 22.93
CA THR A 136 -3.27 3.93 22.40
C THR A 136 -3.39 4.06 20.89
N ILE A 137 -3.31 5.29 20.36
CA ILE A 137 -3.36 5.53 18.91
C ILE A 137 -2.19 4.81 18.21
N ASP A 138 -0.97 4.96 18.72
CA ASP A 138 0.21 4.32 18.14
C ASP A 138 0.12 2.80 18.19
N VAL A 139 -0.38 2.22 19.28
CA VAL A 139 -0.61 0.78 19.40
C VAL A 139 -1.64 0.29 18.39
N ILE A 140 -2.77 0.97 18.23
CA ILE A 140 -3.79 0.61 17.23
C ILE A 140 -3.21 0.66 15.83
N CYS A 141 -2.44 1.70 15.50
CA CYS A 141 -1.78 1.84 14.20
C CYS A 141 -0.75 0.74 13.96
N LEU A 142 0.03 0.38 14.99
CA LEU A 142 0.99 -0.72 14.91
C LEU A 142 0.29 -2.07 14.66
N TYR A 143 -0.79 -2.36 15.39
CA TYR A 143 -1.60 -3.57 15.15
C TYR A 143 -2.17 -3.62 13.74
N SER A 144 -2.72 -2.50 13.26
CA SER A 144 -3.25 -2.41 11.89
C SER A 144 -2.18 -2.68 10.84
N LEU A 145 -0.96 -2.14 11.06
CA LEU A 145 0.19 -2.38 10.19
C LEU A 145 0.58 -3.86 10.18
N ILE A 146 0.73 -4.48 11.36
CA ILE A 146 1.10 -5.89 11.49
C ILE A 146 0.07 -6.79 10.81
N LEU A 147 -1.23 -6.56 11.05
CA LEU A 147 -2.30 -7.34 10.44
C LEU A 147 -2.31 -7.20 8.90
N GLY A 148 -2.18 -5.97 8.39
CA GLY A 148 -2.13 -5.71 6.95
C GLY A 148 -0.92 -6.37 6.27
N MET A 149 0.26 -6.25 6.89
CA MET A 149 1.48 -6.89 6.38
C MET A 149 1.40 -8.42 6.42
N SER A 150 0.86 -8.99 7.50
CA SER A 150 0.69 -10.44 7.64
C SER A 150 -0.26 -11.00 6.59
N ALA A 151 -1.37 -10.31 6.33
CA ALA A 151 -2.32 -10.70 5.28
C ALA A 151 -1.68 -10.65 3.88
N SER A 152 -0.94 -9.59 3.58
CA SER A 152 -0.21 -9.45 2.30
C SER A 152 0.87 -10.51 2.14
N LEU A 153 1.62 -10.82 3.20
CA LEU A 153 2.63 -11.87 3.19
C LEU A 153 2.00 -13.25 2.94
N GLY A 154 0.90 -13.55 3.62
CA GLY A 154 0.16 -14.78 3.42
C GLY A 154 -0.33 -14.93 1.97
N ALA A 155 -0.95 -13.89 1.41
CA ALA A 155 -1.36 -13.87 0.01
C ALA A 155 -0.18 -14.08 -0.94
N GLY A 156 0.99 -13.49 -0.65
CA GLY A 156 2.23 -13.67 -1.41
C GLY A 156 2.71 -15.12 -1.41
N ILE A 157 2.75 -15.76 -0.25
CA ILE A 157 3.14 -17.16 -0.11
C ILE A 157 2.20 -18.06 -0.94
N TYR A 158 0.89 -17.88 -0.83
CA TYR A 158 -0.08 -18.66 -1.61
C TYR A 158 0.03 -18.41 -3.12
N SER A 159 0.34 -17.19 -3.54
CA SER A 159 0.56 -16.86 -4.96
C SER A 159 1.79 -17.58 -5.52
N ILE A 160 2.91 -17.60 -4.77
CA ILE A 160 4.13 -18.33 -5.16
C ILE A 160 3.84 -19.82 -5.27
N ILE A 161 3.16 -20.39 -4.28
CA ILE A 161 2.84 -21.85 -4.27
C ILE A 161 1.88 -22.17 -5.41
N GLY A 162 0.90 -21.32 -5.68
CA GLY A 162 0.01 -21.46 -6.82
C GLY A 162 0.78 -21.48 -8.13
N GLY A 163 1.69 -20.54 -8.33
CA GLY A 163 2.56 -20.48 -9.51
C GLY A 163 3.46 -21.73 -9.65
N LEU A 164 4.08 -22.20 -8.57
CA LEU A 164 4.88 -23.42 -8.57
C LEU A 164 4.05 -24.65 -8.93
N ASN A 165 2.81 -24.72 -8.46
CA ASN A 165 1.91 -25.83 -8.80
C ASN A 165 1.53 -25.81 -10.29
N GLU A 166 1.15 -24.62 -10.82
CA GLU A 166 0.71 -24.52 -12.23
C GLU A 166 1.86 -24.72 -13.23
N VAL A 167 3.05 -24.21 -12.92
CA VAL A 167 4.18 -24.24 -13.87
C VAL A 167 4.99 -25.53 -13.77
N TYR A 168 5.19 -26.03 -12.55
CA TYR A 168 6.08 -27.17 -12.28
C TYR A 168 5.35 -28.41 -11.75
N ASN A 169 4.03 -28.40 -11.63
CA ASN A 169 3.22 -29.47 -11.05
C ASN A 169 3.65 -29.86 -9.62
N ILE A 170 4.23 -28.93 -8.85
CA ILE A 170 4.61 -29.17 -7.46
C ILE A 170 3.34 -29.20 -6.61
N PRO A 171 3.04 -30.29 -5.88
CA PRO A 171 1.79 -30.38 -5.13
C PRO A 171 1.75 -29.37 -3.98
N LYS A 172 0.61 -28.72 -3.81
CA LYS A 172 0.37 -27.81 -2.69
C LYS A 172 0.37 -28.61 -1.39
N SER A 173 1.29 -28.30 -0.48
CA SER A 173 1.40 -28.96 0.82
C SER A 173 1.70 -27.95 1.93
N ASN A 174 1.29 -28.27 3.15
CA ASN A 174 1.61 -27.44 4.32
C ASN A 174 3.12 -27.31 4.55
N PHE A 175 3.87 -28.35 4.18
CA PHE A 175 5.34 -28.31 4.24
C PHE A 175 5.91 -27.28 3.28
N LEU A 176 5.45 -27.22 2.03
CA LEU A 176 5.88 -26.24 1.05
C LEU A 176 5.52 -24.81 1.49
N ILE A 177 4.32 -24.62 2.05
CA ILE A 177 3.88 -23.34 2.62
C ILE A 177 4.85 -22.90 3.72
N GLY A 178 5.20 -23.81 4.63
CA GLY A 178 6.16 -23.56 5.70
C GLY A 178 7.56 -23.20 5.17
N CYS A 179 8.06 -23.93 4.17
CA CYS A 179 9.37 -23.65 3.58
C CYS A 179 9.44 -22.29 2.90
N VAL A 180 8.44 -21.96 2.08
CA VAL A 180 8.38 -20.63 1.40
C VAL A 180 8.25 -19.52 2.42
N GLY A 181 7.39 -19.65 3.42
CA GLY A 181 7.23 -18.69 4.50
C GLY A 181 8.53 -18.49 5.30
N ALA A 182 9.19 -19.58 5.69
CA ALA A 182 10.46 -19.53 6.40
C ALA A 182 11.56 -18.85 5.56
N PHE A 183 11.65 -19.18 4.26
CA PHE A 183 12.60 -18.53 3.35
C PHE A 183 12.38 -17.02 3.26
N ILE A 184 11.13 -16.57 3.15
CA ILE A 184 10.81 -15.14 3.09
C ILE A 184 11.17 -14.47 4.41
N ILE A 185 10.78 -15.03 5.55
CA ILE A 185 11.10 -14.48 6.89
C ILE A 185 12.63 -14.40 7.07
N PHE A 186 13.33 -15.48 6.73
CA PHE A 186 14.80 -15.50 6.79
C PHE A 186 15.42 -14.41 5.93
N SER A 187 14.92 -14.22 4.69
CA SER A 187 15.39 -13.16 3.82
C SER A 187 15.21 -11.77 4.44
N PHE A 188 14.08 -11.51 5.10
CA PHE A 188 13.84 -10.22 5.79
C PHE A 188 14.75 -9.99 7.01
N ILE A 189 15.22 -11.04 7.67
CA ILE A 189 16.12 -10.92 8.83
C ILE A 189 17.57 -10.62 8.40
N PHE A 190 17.99 -11.15 7.26
CA PHE A 190 19.40 -11.10 6.85
C PHE A 190 19.71 -10.07 5.75
N PHE A 191 18.69 -9.46 5.13
CA PHE A 191 18.85 -8.44 4.09
C PHE A 191 18.13 -7.14 4.45
#